data_95eeb9adf3226893e58662ba8aaf044c
#
_entry.id   95eeb9adf3226893e58662ba8aaf044c
#
_cell.length_a   1.000
_cell.length_b   1.000
_cell.length_c   1.000
_cell.angle_alpha   90.00
_cell.angle_beta   90.00
_cell.angle_gamma   90.00
#
_symmetry.space_group_name_H-M   'P 1'
#
loop_
_entity.id
_entity.type
_entity.pdbx_description
1 polymer ?
#
loop_
_entity_poly.entity_id
_entity_poly.type
_entity_poly.pdbx_seq_one_letter_code
_entity_poly.pdbx_strand_id
1 'polypeptide(L)'
;MTERKSDFTLPTNMLDDLFSTQEERDDAKLSKIRDIPLIEIDDFPEHPFKVRDDEDMIQLVESVKKRGVITPATVRQKEDGRYELVSGHRRKRACELAGFEALRCEVVDLDRDAATVLMVESNYQRSQILPSEKAFAYKMRLEAMNRQAGRPRKENPTPVVSDLDGQRTNEILGNEVGESREQVRRYIRLTNLVSELLELVDEGKIKMRPAVELSYLDEDCQRAIVDEIDINQCTPSHDQSIRMRKMFEEGKLTTEAITAIMTEQKPNQRERFIIRGDRVRSLIPKSVPLDQTEEYIVKALKYYANFMRKRTERDSR
;
A
#
# COMPACT_ATOMS: atom_id res chain seq x y z
N MET A 1 -61.90 34.83 -24.75
CA MET A 1 -61.25 34.99 -23.43
C MET A 1 -61.20 33.61 -22.80
N THR A 2 -60.05 32.96 -22.93
CA THR A 2 -59.80 31.62 -22.38
C THR A 2 -58.77 31.75 -21.26
N GLU A 3 -59.24 31.59 -20.04
CA GLU A 3 -58.36 31.55 -18.83
C GLU A 3 -57.53 30.28 -18.86
N ARG A 4 -56.21 30.42 -18.90
CA ARG A 4 -55.26 29.34 -18.62
C ARG A 4 -55.10 29.23 -17.10
N LYS A 5 -55.68 28.20 -16.47
CA LYS A 5 -55.29 27.77 -15.13
C LYS A 5 -53.91 27.13 -15.23
N SER A 6 -52.90 27.73 -14.61
CA SER A 6 -51.61 27.14 -14.37
C SER A 6 -51.71 26.25 -13.13
N ASP A 7 -51.75 24.92 -13.34
CA ASP A 7 -51.56 23.96 -12.27
C ASP A 7 -50.08 24.00 -11.84
N PHE A 8 -49.81 24.77 -10.79
CA PHE A 8 -48.51 24.75 -10.15
C PHE A 8 -48.57 23.68 -9.04
N THR A 9 -48.14 22.49 -9.35
CA THR A 9 -47.90 21.40 -8.38
C THR A 9 -46.52 21.57 -7.79
N LEU A 10 -46.40 21.95 -6.52
CA LEU A 10 -45.18 21.93 -5.76
C LEU A 10 -44.73 20.47 -5.59
N PRO A 11 -43.43 20.16 -5.75
CA PRO A 11 -42.93 18.81 -5.47
C PRO A 11 -43.17 18.50 -3.97
N THR A 12 -43.73 17.32 -3.71
CA THR A 12 -44.14 16.83 -2.37
C THR A 12 -43.04 16.95 -1.31
N ASN A 13 -41.77 16.81 -1.69
CA ASN A 13 -40.61 16.91 -0.79
C ASN A 13 -40.42 18.33 -0.21
N MET A 14 -40.87 19.41 -0.91
CA MET A 14 -40.80 20.78 -0.38
C MET A 14 -41.84 21.06 0.69
N LEU A 15 -42.95 20.36 0.70
CA LEU A 15 -44.00 20.51 1.70
C LEU A 15 -43.62 19.81 3.00
N ASP A 16 -43.01 18.63 2.95
CA ASP A 16 -42.54 17.90 4.12
C ASP A 16 -41.44 18.67 4.89
N ASP A 17 -40.54 19.36 4.16
CA ASP A 17 -39.50 20.21 4.77
C ASP A 17 -40.05 21.45 5.44
N LEU A 18 -41.22 21.96 5.03
CA LEU A 18 -41.86 23.13 5.61
C LEU A 18 -42.67 22.84 6.89
N PHE A 19 -43.10 21.60 7.06
CA PHE A 19 -43.93 21.19 8.20
C PHE A 19 -43.20 20.36 9.26
N SER A 20 -41.95 19.92 9.01
CA SER A 20 -41.13 19.25 10.01
C SER A 20 -40.62 20.26 11.06
N THR A 21 -40.75 19.90 12.32
CA THR A 21 -40.20 20.67 13.44
C THR A 21 -38.67 20.59 13.42
N GLN A 22 -37.99 21.56 14.08
CA GLN A 22 -36.54 21.54 14.21
C GLN A 22 -36.06 20.25 14.91
N GLU A 23 -36.85 19.76 15.89
CA GLU A 23 -36.56 18.50 16.60
C GLU A 23 -36.67 17.28 15.67
N GLU A 24 -37.66 17.22 14.80
CA GLU A 24 -37.80 16.15 13.80
C GLU A 24 -36.68 16.16 12.75
N ARG A 25 -36.18 17.34 12.37
CA ARG A 25 -35.02 17.49 11.47
C ARG A 25 -33.73 17.06 12.14
N ASP A 26 -33.58 17.35 13.42
CA ASP A 26 -32.42 16.96 14.23
C ASP A 26 -32.47 15.45 14.56
N ASP A 27 -33.66 14.91 14.83
CA ASP A 27 -33.86 13.44 14.98
C ASP A 27 -33.65 12.67 13.68
N ALA A 28 -33.98 13.26 12.52
CA ALA A 28 -33.68 12.66 11.22
C ALA A 28 -32.18 12.65 10.90
N LYS A 29 -31.40 13.57 11.48
CA LYS A 29 -29.93 13.64 11.39
C LYS A 29 -29.22 12.78 12.42
N LEU A 30 -29.90 12.35 13.49
CA LEU A 30 -29.32 11.45 14.49
C LEU A 30 -29.06 10.09 13.86
N SER A 31 -27.81 9.65 13.98
CA SER A 31 -27.38 8.32 13.52
C SER A 31 -28.25 7.24 14.20
N LYS A 32 -29.03 6.50 13.41
CA LYS A 32 -29.94 5.48 13.94
C LYS A 32 -29.16 4.20 14.25
N ILE A 33 -28.78 4.03 15.51
CA ILE A 33 -28.17 2.80 15.98
C ILE A 33 -29.26 1.72 16.09
N ARG A 34 -29.06 0.58 15.43
CA ARG A 34 -29.96 -0.58 15.46
C ARG A 34 -29.19 -1.88 15.34
N ASP A 35 -29.78 -2.97 15.81
CA ASP A 35 -29.26 -4.30 15.59
C ASP A 35 -29.75 -4.81 14.24
N ILE A 36 -28.81 -5.12 13.34
CA ILE A 36 -29.07 -5.56 11.97
C ILE A 36 -28.62 -7.01 11.85
N PRO A 37 -29.47 -7.92 11.29
CA PRO A 37 -29.09 -9.28 11.04
C PRO A 37 -27.82 -9.39 10.20
N LEU A 38 -26.85 -10.23 10.63
CA LEU A 38 -25.57 -10.40 9.91
C LEU A 38 -25.76 -10.81 8.44
N ILE A 39 -26.82 -11.56 8.16
CA ILE A 39 -27.17 -12.00 6.80
C ILE A 39 -27.56 -10.85 5.88
N GLU A 40 -28.01 -9.70 6.42
CA GLU A 40 -28.41 -8.52 5.65
C GLU A 40 -27.23 -7.54 5.42
N ILE A 41 -26.07 -7.82 6.05
CA ILE A 41 -24.89 -6.97 5.98
C ILE A 41 -23.89 -7.55 4.99
N ASP A 42 -23.76 -6.92 3.84
CA ASP A 42 -22.74 -7.25 2.85
C ASP A 42 -21.40 -6.59 3.21
N ASP A 43 -20.31 -7.26 2.87
CA ASP A 43 -18.98 -6.66 3.02
C ASP A 43 -18.77 -5.58 1.96
N PHE A 44 -17.93 -4.59 2.28
CA PHE A 44 -17.58 -3.53 1.31
C PHE A 44 -16.80 -4.14 0.14
N PRO A 45 -17.23 -3.92 -1.12
CA PRO A 45 -16.55 -4.45 -2.29
C PRO A 45 -15.08 -4.01 -2.34
N GLU A 46 -14.20 -4.95 -2.66
CA GLU A 46 -12.76 -4.69 -2.79
C GLU A 46 -12.13 -4.08 -1.52
N HIS A 47 -12.67 -4.42 -0.34
CA HIS A 47 -12.16 -3.91 0.94
C HIS A 47 -10.65 -4.20 1.09
N PRO A 48 -9.79 -3.18 1.17
CA PRO A 48 -8.34 -3.37 1.10
C PRO A 48 -7.73 -3.96 2.36
N PHE A 49 -8.40 -3.79 3.52
CA PHE A 49 -7.87 -4.19 4.82
C PHE A 49 -8.27 -5.60 5.18
N LYS A 50 -7.29 -6.49 5.30
CA LYS A 50 -7.52 -7.90 5.62
C LYS A 50 -8.00 -8.06 7.08
N VAL A 51 -9.06 -8.84 7.28
CA VAL A 51 -9.49 -9.30 8.61
C VAL A 51 -8.75 -10.59 8.91
N ARG A 52 -7.95 -10.61 9.97
CA ARG A 52 -7.17 -11.78 10.39
C ARG A 52 -7.77 -12.38 11.65
N ASP A 53 -7.82 -13.70 11.70
CA ASP A 53 -8.22 -14.46 12.89
C ASP A 53 -6.96 -14.70 13.75
N ASP A 54 -6.42 -13.61 14.33
CA ASP A 54 -5.25 -13.56 15.19
C ASP A 54 -5.62 -13.58 16.70
N GLU A 55 -4.62 -13.50 17.58
CA GLU A 55 -4.84 -13.45 19.04
C GLU A 55 -5.71 -12.27 19.46
N ASP A 56 -5.57 -11.11 18.79
CA ASP A 56 -6.40 -9.93 19.04
C ASP A 56 -7.87 -10.20 18.65
N MET A 57 -8.11 -11.03 17.63
CA MET A 57 -9.45 -11.43 17.25
C MET A 57 -10.06 -12.34 18.31
N ILE A 58 -9.30 -13.28 18.86
CA ILE A 58 -9.78 -14.16 19.95
C ILE A 58 -10.20 -13.32 21.16
N GLN A 59 -9.39 -12.34 21.56
CA GLN A 59 -9.73 -11.42 22.65
C GLN A 59 -10.99 -10.60 22.34
N LEU A 60 -11.13 -10.14 21.09
CA LEU A 60 -12.32 -9.42 20.66
C LEU A 60 -13.57 -10.29 20.73
N VAL A 61 -13.50 -11.53 20.28
CA VAL A 61 -14.59 -12.53 20.37
C VAL A 61 -15.01 -12.74 21.83
N GLU A 62 -14.06 -12.92 22.75
CA GLU A 62 -14.37 -13.06 24.17
C GLU A 62 -15.03 -11.80 24.75
N SER A 63 -14.56 -10.61 24.35
CA SER A 63 -15.15 -9.35 24.76
C SER A 63 -16.58 -9.22 24.26
N VAL A 64 -16.83 -9.56 22.99
CA VAL A 64 -18.16 -9.56 22.36
C VAL A 64 -19.10 -10.54 23.07
N LYS A 65 -18.65 -11.75 23.39
CA LYS A 65 -19.44 -12.74 24.15
C LYS A 65 -19.84 -12.23 25.54
N LYS A 66 -18.96 -11.51 26.22
CA LYS A 66 -19.20 -11.02 27.60
C LYS A 66 -20.04 -9.74 27.65
N ARG A 67 -19.88 -8.82 26.70
CA ARG A 67 -20.42 -7.43 26.79
C ARG A 67 -21.21 -7.00 25.53
N GLY A 68 -21.29 -7.85 24.53
CA GLY A 68 -21.81 -7.46 23.23
C GLY A 68 -20.88 -6.48 22.48
N VAL A 69 -21.38 -5.91 21.40
CA VAL A 69 -20.68 -4.87 20.60
C VAL A 69 -20.93 -3.51 21.26
N ILE A 70 -19.93 -2.98 21.94
CA ILE A 70 -20.03 -1.68 22.65
C ILE A 70 -20.04 -0.51 21.65
N THR A 71 -19.07 -0.48 20.73
CA THR A 71 -18.98 0.55 19.68
C THR A 71 -19.68 0.03 18.43
N PRO A 72 -20.74 0.67 17.94
CA PRO A 72 -21.46 0.21 16.76
C PRO A 72 -20.56 0.12 15.53
N ALA A 73 -20.83 -0.84 14.65
CA ALA A 73 -20.27 -0.82 13.29
C ALA A 73 -21.00 0.25 12.47
N THR A 74 -20.36 0.76 11.41
CA THR A 74 -20.97 1.75 10.52
C THR A 74 -21.39 1.06 9.23
N VAL A 75 -22.65 1.20 8.85
CA VAL A 75 -23.22 0.63 7.63
C VAL A 75 -23.95 1.71 6.84
N ARG A 76 -23.99 1.57 5.52
CA ARG A 76 -24.88 2.35 4.67
C ARG A 76 -25.97 1.45 4.07
N GLN A 77 -27.15 2.00 3.83
CA GLN A 77 -28.19 1.27 3.14
C GLN A 77 -27.97 1.34 1.63
N LYS A 78 -28.09 0.19 0.95
CA LYS A 78 -28.04 0.09 -0.50
C LYS A 78 -29.43 0.28 -1.11
N GLU A 79 -29.49 0.52 -2.40
CA GLU A 79 -30.77 0.68 -3.15
C GLU A 79 -31.64 -0.58 -3.10
N ASP A 80 -31.05 -1.77 -2.94
CA ASP A 80 -31.74 -3.05 -2.79
C ASP A 80 -32.33 -3.30 -1.39
N GLY A 81 -32.15 -2.33 -0.46
CA GLY A 81 -32.61 -2.40 0.92
C GLY A 81 -31.67 -3.12 1.88
N ARG A 82 -30.62 -3.81 1.39
CA ARG A 82 -29.58 -4.43 2.19
C ARG A 82 -28.60 -3.38 2.72
N TYR A 83 -27.72 -3.79 3.61
CA TYR A 83 -26.70 -2.91 4.19
C TYR A 83 -25.32 -3.28 3.68
N GLU A 84 -24.47 -2.28 3.49
CA GLU A 84 -23.07 -2.43 3.14
C GLU A 84 -22.21 -1.93 4.31
N LEU A 85 -21.26 -2.75 4.76
CA LEU A 85 -20.43 -2.48 5.93
C LEU A 85 -19.30 -1.50 5.57
N VAL A 86 -19.38 -0.27 6.07
CA VAL A 86 -18.36 0.78 5.85
C VAL A 86 -17.21 0.67 6.86
N SER A 87 -17.53 0.44 8.14
CA SER A 87 -16.53 0.27 9.20
C SER A 87 -16.95 -0.77 10.22
N GLY A 88 -15.98 -1.55 10.73
CA GLY A 88 -16.23 -2.54 11.77
C GLY A 88 -16.16 -3.98 11.30
N HIS A 89 -15.46 -4.30 10.22
CA HIS A 89 -15.29 -5.66 9.68
C HIS A 89 -14.78 -6.67 10.73
N ARG A 90 -13.84 -6.28 11.61
CA ARG A 90 -13.40 -7.13 12.72
C ARG A 90 -14.53 -7.39 13.73
N ARG A 91 -15.42 -6.41 13.97
CA ARG A 91 -16.58 -6.59 14.87
C ARG A 91 -17.62 -7.53 14.27
N LYS A 92 -17.92 -7.41 12.96
CA LYS A 92 -18.76 -8.36 12.24
C LYS A 92 -18.20 -9.77 12.35
N ARG A 93 -16.90 -9.95 12.04
CA ARG A 93 -16.22 -11.25 12.14
C ARG A 93 -16.25 -11.82 13.56
N ALA A 94 -16.04 -10.98 14.58
CA ALA A 94 -16.11 -11.40 15.96
C ALA A 94 -17.53 -11.83 16.37
N CYS A 95 -18.59 -11.18 15.88
CA CYS A 95 -19.99 -11.59 16.10
C CYS A 95 -20.27 -12.94 15.44
N GLU A 96 -19.82 -13.16 14.19
CA GLU A 96 -19.94 -14.46 13.50
C GLU A 96 -19.28 -15.58 14.31
N LEU A 97 -18.04 -15.38 14.75
CA LEU A 97 -17.29 -16.36 15.55
C LEU A 97 -17.87 -16.56 16.96
N ALA A 98 -18.54 -15.55 17.50
CA ALA A 98 -19.22 -15.61 18.80
C ALA A 98 -20.60 -16.28 18.73
N GLY A 99 -21.15 -16.49 17.50
CA GLY A 99 -22.48 -17.07 17.28
C GLY A 99 -23.64 -16.07 17.44
N PHE A 100 -23.41 -14.78 17.27
CA PHE A 100 -24.45 -13.75 17.25
C PHE A 100 -25.15 -13.76 15.90
N GLU A 101 -26.46 -13.52 15.87
CA GLU A 101 -27.25 -13.43 14.64
C GLU A 101 -27.34 -11.99 14.09
N ALA A 102 -27.06 -10.99 14.93
CA ALA A 102 -27.16 -9.58 14.58
C ALA A 102 -25.93 -8.79 15.05
N LEU A 103 -25.65 -7.69 14.36
CA LEU A 103 -24.57 -6.74 14.68
C LEU A 103 -25.19 -5.39 15.02
N ARG A 104 -24.73 -4.78 16.09
CA ARG A 104 -25.09 -3.41 16.45
C ARG A 104 -24.45 -2.44 15.49
N CYS A 105 -25.24 -1.72 14.71
CA CYS A 105 -24.80 -0.86 13.62
C CYS A 105 -25.36 0.54 13.74
N GLU A 106 -24.56 1.50 13.33
CA GLU A 106 -24.97 2.87 13.02
C GLU A 106 -25.24 2.97 11.51
N VAL A 107 -26.46 3.31 11.14
CA VAL A 107 -26.85 3.45 9.73
C VAL A 107 -26.61 4.90 9.31
N VAL A 108 -25.72 5.09 8.35
CA VAL A 108 -25.37 6.39 7.77
C VAL A 108 -25.93 6.51 6.35
N ASP A 109 -26.37 7.72 6.02
CA ASP A 109 -26.83 8.05 4.66
C ASP A 109 -25.64 8.62 3.86
N LEU A 110 -24.94 7.74 3.17
CA LEU A 110 -23.76 8.08 2.37
C LEU A 110 -23.87 7.44 0.98
N ASP A 111 -23.47 8.19 -0.02
CA ASP A 111 -23.20 7.61 -1.33
C ASP A 111 -21.97 6.68 -1.28
N ARG A 112 -21.75 5.94 -2.38
CA ARG A 112 -20.64 4.96 -2.44
C ARG A 112 -19.27 5.61 -2.31
N ASP A 113 -19.07 6.79 -2.88
CA ASP A 113 -17.77 7.47 -2.87
C ASP A 113 -17.47 8.06 -1.48
N ALA A 114 -18.46 8.67 -0.83
CA ALA A 114 -18.34 9.12 0.56
C ALA A 114 -18.12 7.95 1.54
N ALA A 115 -18.79 6.82 1.32
CA ALA A 115 -18.56 5.61 2.09
C ALA A 115 -17.15 5.04 1.89
N THR A 116 -16.60 5.08 0.66
CA THR A 116 -15.22 4.69 0.39
C THR A 116 -14.22 5.56 1.15
N VAL A 117 -14.41 6.87 1.14
CA VAL A 117 -13.56 7.81 1.89
C VAL A 117 -13.61 7.49 3.39
N LEU A 118 -14.81 7.36 3.97
CA LEU A 118 -14.99 7.06 5.39
C LEU A 118 -14.38 5.70 5.77
N MET A 119 -14.55 4.67 4.92
CA MET A 119 -13.96 3.33 5.14
C MET A 119 -12.45 3.41 5.22
N VAL A 120 -11.80 4.12 4.30
CA VAL A 120 -10.35 4.29 4.30
C VAL A 120 -9.89 5.09 5.52
N GLU A 121 -10.54 6.21 5.85
CA GLU A 121 -10.21 7.04 7.01
C GLU A 121 -10.31 6.29 8.34
N SER A 122 -11.37 5.50 8.52
CA SER A 122 -11.57 4.72 9.74
C SER A 122 -10.47 3.67 10.00
N ASN A 123 -9.71 3.30 8.97
CA ASN A 123 -8.62 2.32 9.08
C ASN A 123 -7.23 2.95 9.22
N TYR A 124 -7.04 4.27 8.99
CA TYR A 124 -5.73 4.91 9.19
C TYR A 124 -5.27 4.95 10.65
N GLN A 125 -6.19 4.80 11.60
CA GLN A 125 -5.85 4.76 13.02
C GLN A 125 -5.25 3.42 13.49
N ARG A 126 -5.17 2.41 12.59
CA ARG A 126 -4.54 1.13 12.91
C ARG A 126 -3.03 1.31 13.07
N SER A 127 -2.48 0.72 14.12
CA SER A 127 -1.04 0.79 14.43
C SER A 127 -0.16 0.10 13.38
N GLN A 128 -0.70 -0.90 12.66
CA GLN A 128 -0.01 -1.61 11.60
C GLN A 128 -0.93 -1.79 10.39
N ILE A 129 -0.57 -1.14 9.30
CA ILE A 129 -1.23 -1.27 7.99
C ILE A 129 -0.18 -1.81 7.03
N LEU A 130 -0.50 -2.89 6.32
CA LEU A 130 0.41 -3.47 5.34
C LEU A 130 0.63 -2.53 4.15
N PRO A 131 1.79 -2.60 3.47
CA PRO A 131 2.05 -1.85 2.24
C PRO A 131 0.99 -2.07 1.16
N SER A 132 0.51 -3.32 0.97
CA SER A 132 -0.57 -3.64 0.04
C SER A 132 -1.88 -2.98 0.44
N GLU A 133 -2.25 -3.03 1.71
CA GLU A 133 -3.48 -2.40 2.22
C GLU A 133 -3.46 -0.89 1.99
N LYS A 134 -2.33 -0.22 2.26
CA LYS A 134 -2.14 1.21 1.97
C LYS A 134 -2.26 1.49 0.46
N ALA A 135 -1.66 0.64 -0.37
CA ALA A 135 -1.66 0.80 -1.82
C ALA A 135 -3.09 0.82 -2.38
N PHE A 136 -3.89 -0.18 -2.06
CA PHE A 136 -5.28 -0.26 -2.51
C PHE A 136 -6.18 0.80 -1.86
N ALA A 137 -6.00 1.09 -0.56
CA ALA A 137 -6.74 2.11 0.15
C ALA A 137 -6.53 3.51 -0.47
N TYR A 138 -5.28 3.88 -0.78
CA TYR A 138 -4.96 5.15 -1.42
C TYR A 138 -5.51 5.23 -2.84
N LYS A 139 -5.44 4.14 -3.61
CA LYS A 139 -6.03 4.07 -4.95
C LYS A 139 -7.53 4.27 -4.91
N MET A 140 -8.24 3.51 -4.06
CA MET A 140 -9.71 3.60 -3.93
C MET A 140 -10.14 5.01 -3.49
N ARG A 141 -9.47 5.59 -2.50
CA ARG A 141 -9.78 6.94 -2.02
C ARG A 141 -9.55 8.00 -3.09
N LEU A 142 -8.43 7.92 -3.80
CA LEU A 142 -8.12 8.84 -4.90
C LEU A 142 -9.18 8.77 -6.01
N GLU A 143 -9.61 7.56 -6.37
CA GLU A 143 -10.66 7.34 -7.36
C GLU A 143 -12.01 7.90 -6.89
N ALA A 144 -12.38 7.70 -5.63
CA ALA A 144 -13.60 8.25 -5.04
C ALA A 144 -13.58 9.78 -5.04
N MET A 145 -12.49 10.40 -4.59
CA MET A 145 -12.32 11.85 -4.59
C MET A 145 -12.40 12.45 -6.01
N ASN A 146 -11.81 11.78 -7.00
CA ASN A 146 -11.85 12.22 -8.39
C ASN A 146 -13.27 12.13 -8.99
N ARG A 147 -14.06 11.10 -8.62
CA ARG A 147 -15.49 10.99 -9.04
C ARG A 147 -16.35 12.07 -8.40
N GLN A 148 -16.18 12.34 -7.10
CA GLN A 148 -16.89 13.42 -6.40
C GLN A 148 -16.59 14.81 -6.97
N ALA A 149 -15.39 15.04 -7.50
CA ALA A 149 -15.04 16.29 -8.16
C ALA A 149 -15.71 16.50 -9.53
N GLY A 150 -16.58 15.58 -9.98
CA GLY A 150 -17.40 15.72 -11.19
C GLY A 150 -16.62 15.59 -12.50
N ARG A 151 -15.45 14.97 -12.50
CA ARG A 151 -14.63 14.81 -13.70
C ARG A 151 -15.07 13.61 -14.54
N PRO A 152 -15.45 13.78 -15.82
CA PRO A 152 -15.82 12.66 -16.68
C PRO A 152 -14.60 11.73 -16.83
N ARG A 153 -14.80 10.43 -16.55
CA ARG A 153 -13.82 9.37 -16.77
C ARG A 153 -13.53 9.30 -18.26
N LYS A 154 -12.33 9.68 -18.70
CA LYS A 154 -11.86 9.31 -20.03
C LYS A 154 -11.72 7.79 -20.06
N GLU A 155 -12.54 7.13 -20.83
CA GLU A 155 -12.42 5.70 -21.15
C GLU A 155 -11.16 5.49 -21.98
N ASN A 156 -10.03 5.32 -21.29
CA ASN A 156 -8.81 4.79 -21.87
C ASN A 156 -8.23 3.74 -20.92
N PRO A 157 -8.01 2.49 -21.41
CA PRO A 157 -7.59 1.37 -20.56
C PRO A 157 -6.12 1.41 -20.15
N THR A 158 -5.41 2.49 -20.37
CA THR A 158 -4.03 2.65 -19.86
C THR A 158 -4.09 3.42 -18.55
N PRO A 159 -3.59 2.87 -17.42
CA PRO A 159 -3.53 3.58 -16.15
C PRO A 159 -2.37 4.59 -16.18
N VAL A 160 -2.39 5.52 -17.12
CA VAL A 160 -1.60 6.73 -17.03
C VAL A 160 -2.43 7.69 -16.19
N VAL A 161 -2.12 7.78 -14.92
CA VAL A 161 -2.51 8.89 -14.06
C VAL A 161 -2.16 10.15 -14.84
N SER A 162 -3.17 10.84 -15.37
CA SER A 162 -2.97 12.10 -16.10
C SER A 162 -2.34 13.09 -15.13
N ASP A 163 -1.09 13.48 -15.42
CA ASP A 163 -0.13 14.08 -14.48
C ASP A 163 -0.50 15.45 -13.90
N LEU A 164 -1.57 16.09 -14.31
CA LEU A 164 -1.83 17.47 -13.91
C LEU A 164 -2.95 17.65 -12.88
N ASP A 165 -3.95 16.76 -12.82
CA ASP A 165 -5.06 16.88 -11.87
C ASP A 165 -5.01 15.87 -10.71
N GLY A 166 -4.40 14.73 -10.94
CA GLY A 166 -4.00 13.81 -9.86
C GLY A 166 -2.91 14.39 -8.94
N GLN A 167 -2.23 15.45 -9.35
CA GLN A 167 -1.24 16.14 -8.50
C GLN A 167 -1.89 16.78 -7.28
N ARG A 168 -3.03 17.47 -7.45
CA ARG A 168 -3.70 18.17 -6.36
C ARG A 168 -4.38 17.21 -5.40
N THR A 169 -5.02 16.17 -5.91
CA THR A 169 -5.70 15.17 -5.09
C THR A 169 -4.71 14.30 -4.30
N ASN A 170 -3.58 13.92 -4.90
CA ASN A 170 -2.50 13.21 -4.21
C ASN A 170 -1.84 14.06 -3.11
N GLU A 171 -1.77 15.38 -3.28
CA GLU A 171 -1.25 16.30 -2.27
C GLU A 171 -2.23 16.46 -1.10
N ILE A 172 -3.52 16.58 -1.37
CA ILE A 172 -4.57 16.61 -0.36
C ILE A 172 -4.53 15.31 0.45
N LEU A 173 -4.55 14.17 -0.23
CA LEU A 173 -4.47 12.85 0.42
C LEU A 173 -3.18 12.72 1.26
N GLY A 174 -2.04 13.13 0.73
CA GLY A 174 -0.77 13.08 1.46
C GLY A 174 -0.79 13.90 2.75
N ASN A 175 -1.32 15.12 2.70
CA ASN A 175 -1.44 16.00 3.86
C ASN A 175 -2.35 15.40 4.94
N GLU A 176 -3.45 14.76 4.56
CA GLU A 176 -4.40 14.13 5.48
C GLU A 176 -3.82 12.90 6.18
N VAL A 177 -3.02 12.09 5.47
CA VAL A 177 -2.40 10.88 6.04
C VAL A 177 -1.00 11.12 6.62
N GLY A 178 -0.49 12.36 6.56
CA GLY A 178 0.85 12.71 7.05
C GLY A 178 1.99 12.13 6.20
N GLU A 179 1.74 11.78 4.94
CA GLU A 179 2.73 11.25 4.01
C GLU A 179 2.99 12.24 2.86
N SER A 180 4.19 12.19 2.26
CA SER A 180 4.47 13.02 1.09
C SER A 180 3.67 12.54 -0.14
N ARG A 181 3.33 13.46 -1.05
CA ARG A 181 2.71 13.15 -2.34
C ARG A 181 3.44 12.01 -3.09
N GLU A 182 4.77 12.05 -3.08
CA GLU A 182 5.59 11.03 -3.72
C GLU A 182 5.45 9.66 -3.04
N GLN A 183 5.27 9.62 -1.72
CA GLN A 183 5.06 8.40 -0.98
C GLN A 183 3.69 7.79 -1.32
N VAL A 184 2.64 8.61 -1.38
CA VAL A 184 1.30 8.19 -1.84
C VAL A 184 1.36 7.58 -3.26
N ARG A 185 2.03 8.25 -4.20
CA ARG A 185 2.21 7.73 -5.57
C ARG A 185 2.94 6.39 -5.60
N ARG A 186 3.98 6.21 -4.77
CA ARG A 186 4.72 4.95 -4.66
C ARG A 186 3.83 3.83 -4.12
N TYR A 187 3.01 4.09 -3.10
CA TYR A 187 2.05 3.09 -2.62
C TYR A 187 1.05 2.71 -3.71
N ILE A 188 0.40 3.69 -4.34
CA ILE A 188 -0.56 3.43 -5.43
C ILE A 188 0.10 2.60 -6.55
N ARG A 189 1.37 2.86 -6.86
CA ARG A 189 2.08 2.11 -7.89
C ARG A 189 2.21 0.62 -7.57
N LEU A 190 2.28 0.23 -6.29
CA LEU A 190 2.34 -1.18 -5.88
C LEU A 190 1.10 -1.98 -6.30
N THR A 191 -0.04 -1.34 -6.55
CA THR A 191 -1.25 -2.05 -7.04
C THR A 191 -1.08 -2.68 -8.42
N ASN A 192 0.01 -2.39 -9.12
CA ASN A 192 0.35 -3.01 -10.40
C ASN A 192 1.28 -4.22 -10.26
N LEU A 193 1.63 -4.62 -9.04
CA LEU A 193 2.37 -5.85 -8.80
C LEU A 193 1.43 -7.06 -8.82
N VAL A 194 1.96 -8.20 -9.29
CA VAL A 194 1.30 -9.49 -9.11
C VAL A 194 1.20 -9.82 -7.62
N SER A 195 0.19 -10.61 -7.24
CA SER A 195 -0.13 -10.92 -5.83
C SER A 195 1.07 -11.46 -5.06
N GLU A 196 1.86 -12.34 -5.68
CA GLU A 196 3.01 -13.01 -5.08
C GLU A 196 4.12 -12.01 -4.72
N LEU A 197 4.42 -11.04 -5.62
CA LEU A 197 5.38 -9.97 -5.31
C LEU A 197 4.87 -9.04 -4.23
N LEU A 198 3.57 -8.76 -4.24
CA LEU A 198 2.95 -7.89 -3.25
C LEU A 198 2.97 -8.53 -1.86
N GLU A 199 2.77 -9.84 -1.75
CA GLU A 199 2.93 -10.60 -0.51
C GLU A 199 4.36 -10.53 0.02
N LEU A 200 5.37 -10.66 -0.84
CA LEU A 200 6.78 -10.50 -0.45
C LEU A 200 7.10 -9.07 0.04
N VAL A 201 6.39 -8.06 -0.45
CA VAL A 201 6.49 -6.68 0.07
C VAL A 201 5.85 -6.58 1.45
N ASP A 202 4.68 -7.18 1.65
CA ASP A 202 3.98 -7.19 2.94
C ASP A 202 4.79 -7.93 4.03
N GLU A 203 5.47 -9.01 3.66
CA GLU A 203 6.39 -9.73 4.54
C GLU A 203 7.72 -8.99 4.78
N GLY A 204 7.96 -7.89 4.08
CA GLY A 204 9.19 -7.10 4.18
C GLY A 204 10.42 -7.72 3.51
N LYS A 205 10.26 -8.83 2.77
CA LYS A 205 11.32 -9.48 2.00
C LYS A 205 11.78 -8.59 0.83
N ILE A 206 10.83 -7.93 0.16
CA ILE A 206 11.11 -6.91 -0.87
C ILE A 206 10.83 -5.53 -0.27
N LYS A 207 11.80 -4.63 -0.36
CA LYS A 207 11.65 -3.25 0.12
C LYS A 207 10.83 -2.41 -0.86
N MET A 208 10.23 -1.32 -0.37
CA MET A 208 9.39 -0.41 -1.15
C MET A 208 10.03 0.05 -2.47
N ARG A 209 11.31 0.47 -2.44
CA ARG A 209 11.98 1.00 -3.64
C ARG A 209 12.12 -0.04 -4.75
N PRO A 210 12.69 -1.24 -4.52
CA PRO A 210 12.68 -2.32 -5.51
C PRO A 210 11.28 -2.63 -6.03
N ALA A 211 10.29 -2.76 -5.14
CA ALA A 211 8.91 -3.09 -5.49
C ALA A 211 8.30 -2.08 -6.47
N VAL A 212 8.52 -0.78 -6.25
CA VAL A 212 8.05 0.29 -7.16
C VAL A 212 8.70 0.14 -8.54
N GLU A 213 10.00 -0.18 -8.64
CA GLU A 213 10.65 -0.41 -9.93
C GLU A 213 10.08 -1.63 -10.65
N LEU A 214 9.83 -2.73 -9.93
CA LEU A 214 9.24 -3.95 -10.49
C LEU A 214 7.80 -3.73 -10.98
N SER A 215 7.05 -2.83 -10.39
CA SER A 215 5.67 -2.52 -10.79
C SER A 215 5.55 -1.85 -12.17
N TYR A 216 6.66 -1.50 -12.82
CA TYR A 216 6.69 -1.00 -14.20
C TYR A 216 6.80 -2.11 -15.24
N LEU A 217 7.09 -3.35 -14.81
CA LEU A 217 7.17 -4.52 -15.66
C LEU A 217 5.77 -5.08 -15.94
N ASP A 218 5.63 -5.82 -17.04
CA ASP A 218 4.41 -6.60 -17.31
C ASP A 218 4.29 -7.80 -16.37
N GLU A 219 3.12 -8.46 -16.38
CA GLU A 219 2.85 -9.60 -15.52
C GLU A 219 3.77 -10.79 -15.80
N ASP A 220 4.14 -11.04 -17.06
CA ASP A 220 4.98 -12.18 -17.43
C ASP A 220 6.39 -12.02 -16.88
N CYS A 221 6.97 -10.81 -17.01
CA CYS A 221 8.26 -10.48 -16.40
C CYS A 221 8.21 -10.54 -14.87
N GLN A 222 7.12 -10.06 -14.26
CA GLN A 222 6.95 -10.12 -12.81
C GLN A 222 6.87 -11.57 -12.32
N ARG A 223 6.14 -12.45 -13.01
CA ARG A 223 6.06 -13.88 -12.67
C ARG A 223 7.40 -14.57 -12.83
N ALA A 224 8.14 -14.28 -13.91
CA ALA A 224 9.50 -14.80 -14.07
C ALA A 224 10.43 -14.39 -12.91
N ILE A 225 10.27 -13.18 -12.37
CA ILE A 225 11.02 -12.74 -11.18
C ILE A 225 10.59 -13.51 -9.93
N VAL A 226 9.30 -13.85 -9.76
CA VAL A 226 8.82 -14.70 -8.67
C VAL A 226 9.46 -16.06 -8.74
N ASP A 227 9.46 -16.70 -9.92
CA ASP A 227 10.09 -18.00 -10.14
C ASP A 227 11.60 -17.98 -9.79
N GLU A 228 12.31 -16.93 -10.19
CA GLU A 228 13.71 -16.74 -9.85
C GLU A 228 13.95 -16.51 -8.34
N ILE A 229 13.03 -15.81 -7.65
CA ILE A 229 13.09 -15.64 -6.19
C ILE A 229 12.95 -17.00 -5.50
N ASP A 230 12.04 -17.84 -5.96
CA ASP A 230 11.78 -19.17 -5.39
C ASP A 230 12.95 -20.13 -5.64
N ILE A 231 13.55 -20.09 -6.82
CA ILE A 231 14.71 -20.93 -7.18
C ILE A 231 15.95 -20.49 -6.39
N ASN A 232 16.27 -19.22 -6.39
CA ASN A 232 17.52 -18.69 -5.84
C ASN A 232 17.42 -18.28 -4.37
N GLN A 233 16.21 -18.30 -3.77
CA GLN A 233 15.92 -17.85 -2.41
C GLN A 233 16.48 -16.44 -2.13
N CYS A 234 16.46 -15.57 -3.14
CA CYS A 234 16.97 -14.21 -3.05
C CYS A 234 16.04 -13.21 -3.75
N THR A 235 15.80 -12.08 -3.10
CA THR A 235 15.00 -10.99 -3.65
C THR A 235 15.85 -9.97 -4.41
N PRO A 236 15.36 -9.32 -5.46
CA PRO A 236 16.13 -8.34 -6.21
C PRO A 236 16.52 -7.13 -5.37
N SER A 237 17.73 -6.63 -5.55
CA SER A 237 18.18 -5.36 -4.99
C SER A 237 17.57 -4.19 -5.78
N HIS A 238 17.62 -2.99 -5.19
CA HIS A 238 17.12 -1.79 -5.87
C HIS A 238 17.83 -1.51 -7.20
N ASP A 239 19.14 -1.71 -7.26
CA ASP A 239 19.93 -1.55 -8.50
C ASP A 239 19.52 -2.57 -9.56
N GLN A 240 19.36 -3.86 -9.19
CA GLN A 240 18.88 -4.90 -10.08
C GLN A 240 17.49 -4.57 -10.64
N SER A 241 16.57 -4.09 -9.79
CA SER A 241 15.21 -3.70 -10.20
C SER A 241 15.22 -2.51 -11.17
N ILE A 242 16.06 -1.49 -10.95
CA ILE A 242 16.24 -0.37 -11.90
C ILE A 242 16.75 -0.88 -13.25
N ARG A 243 17.74 -1.79 -13.25
CA ARG A 243 18.29 -2.35 -14.49
C ARG A 243 17.25 -3.16 -15.25
N MET A 244 16.48 -4.00 -14.56
CA MET A 244 15.37 -4.77 -15.16
C MET A 244 14.35 -3.83 -15.81
N ARG A 245 13.90 -2.79 -15.07
CA ARG A 245 12.99 -1.80 -15.61
C ARG A 245 13.56 -1.11 -16.86
N LYS A 246 14.80 -0.64 -16.83
CA LYS A 246 15.44 0.00 -17.98
C LYS A 246 15.51 -0.93 -19.19
N MET A 247 15.89 -2.20 -18.99
CA MET A 247 15.91 -3.20 -20.07
C MET A 247 14.51 -3.49 -20.60
N PHE A 248 13.50 -3.47 -19.75
CA PHE A 248 12.10 -3.61 -20.14
C PHE A 248 11.63 -2.42 -21.01
N GLU A 249 11.92 -1.20 -20.61
CA GLU A 249 11.62 0.03 -21.38
C GLU A 249 12.33 0.02 -22.74
N GLU A 250 13.51 -0.61 -22.86
CA GLU A 250 14.25 -0.80 -24.11
C GLU A 250 13.75 -2.02 -24.92
N GLY A 251 12.79 -2.81 -24.44
CA GLY A 251 12.31 -4.03 -25.09
C GLY A 251 13.33 -5.18 -25.13
N LYS A 252 14.30 -5.17 -24.21
CA LYS A 252 15.41 -6.15 -24.15
C LYS A 252 15.34 -7.08 -22.94
N LEU A 253 14.32 -6.96 -22.08
CA LEU A 253 14.21 -7.81 -20.91
C LEU A 253 13.64 -9.17 -21.32
N THR A 254 14.48 -10.18 -21.28
CA THR A 254 14.11 -11.59 -21.49
C THR A 254 14.22 -12.37 -20.17
N THR A 255 13.65 -13.56 -20.11
CA THR A 255 13.75 -14.44 -18.93
C THR A 255 15.20 -14.74 -18.58
N GLU A 256 16.04 -14.99 -19.60
CA GLU A 256 17.47 -15.24 -19.40
C GLU A 256 18.20 -14.01 -18.83
N ALA A 257 17.78 -12.81 -19.24
CA ALA A 257 18.32 -11.56 -18.68
C ALA A 257 17.92 -11.37 -17.22
N ILE A 258 16.68 -11.72 -16.85
CA ILE A 258 16.21 -11.72 -15.46
C ILE A 258 17.05 -12.67 -14.62
N THR A 259 17.21 -13.94 -15.06
CA THR A 259 18.05 -14.94 -14.39
C THR A 259 19.49 -14.45 -14.21
N ALA A 260 20.10 -13.90 -15.27
CA ALA A 260 21.47 -13.36 -15.21
C ALA A 260 21.61 -12.23 -14.18
N ILE A 261 20.64 -11.29 -14.14
CA ILE A 261 20.64 -10.17 -13.17
C ILE A 261 20.43 -10.69 -11.75
N MET A 262 19.53 -11.67 -11.54
CA MET A 262 19.20 -12.20 -10.21
C MET A 262 20.34 -13.02 -9.61
N THR A 263 21.13 -13.73 -10.44
CA THR A 263 22.28 -14.56 -10.02
C THR A 263 23.56 -13.76 -9.81
N GLU A 264 23.62 -12.48 -10.18
CA GLU A 264 24.78 -11.63 -9.92
C GLU A 264 25.05 -11.46 -8.41
N GLN A 265 26.32 -11.54 -8.02
CA GLN A 265 26.73 -11.23 -6.64
C GLN A 265 26.37 -9.79 -6.27
N LYS A 266 25.49 -9.63 -5.27
CA LYS A 266 25.11 -8.32 -4.78
C LYS A 266 26.31 -7.58 -4.17
N PRO A 267 26.38 -6.24 -4.30
CA PRO A 267 27.48 -5.44 -3.72
C PRO A 267 27.71 -5.68 -2.22
N ASN A 268 26.65 -6.07 -1.49
CA ASN A 268 26.72 -6.40 -0.06
C ASN A 268 27.31 -7.77 0.25
N GLN A 269 27.37 -8.68 -0.74
CA GLN A 269 27.96 -10.02 -0.62
C GLN A 269 29.44 -10.04 -1.00
N ARG A 270 29.97 -8.95 -1.56
CA ARG A 270 31.41 -8.80 -1.82
C ARG A 270 32.12 -8.56 -0.51
N GLU A 271 33.14 -9.36 -0.21
CA GLU A 271 34.03 -9.10 0.93
C GLU A 271 34.59 -7.67 0.84
N ARG A 272 34.27 -6.83 1.80
CA ARG A 272 34.80 -5.48 1.89
C ARG A 272 35.71 -5.39 3.09
N PHE A 273 36.98 -5.21 2.84
CA PHE A 273 37.93 -4.86 3.88
C PHE A 273 37.89 -3.34 4.13
N ILE A 274 37.25 -2.94 5.24
CA ILE A 274 37.26 -1.53 5.65
C ILE A 274 38.38 -1.31 6.62
N ILE A 275 39.43 -0.64 6.15
CA ILE A 275 40.56 -0.21 7.01
C ILE A 275 40.32 1.24 7.40
N ARG A 276 40.33 1.53 8.70
CA ARG A 276 40.22 2.93 9.17
C ARG A 276 41.37 3.76 8.61
N GLY A 277 41.04 4.84 7.92
CA GLY A 277 42.00 5.73 7.27
C GLY A 277 43.12 6.23 8.19
N ASP A 278 42.78 6.52 9.46
CA ASP A 278 43.72 7.00 10.49
C ASP A 278 44.86 6.01 10.74
N ARG A 279 44.62 4.70 10.70
CA ARG A 279 45.63 3.66 10.92
C ARG A 279 46.61 3.51 9.75
N VAL A 280 46.11 3.74 8.52
CA VAL A 280 46.93 3.54 7.32
C VAL A 280 47.60 4.84 6.88
N ARG A 281 46.99 6.00 7.19
CA ARG A 281 47.48 7.31 6.79
C ARG A 281 48.88 7.60 7.30
N SER A 282 49.22 7.17 8.52
CA SER A 282 50.57 7.33 9.11
C SER A 282 51.64 6.48 8.43
N LEU A 283 51.24 5.42 7.71
CA LEU A 283 52.15 4.48 7.02
C LEU A 283 52.36 4.88 5.56
N ILE A 284 51.55 5.79 5.03
CA ILE A 284 51.63 6.24 3.63
C ILE A 284 52.49 7.50 3.58
N PRO A 285 53.55 7.52 2.73
CA PRO A 285 54.39 8.71 2.54
C PRO A 285 53.57 9.94 2.14
N LYS A 286 53.93 11.11 2.69
CA LYS A 286 53.23 12.38 2.34
C LYS A 286 53.31 12.76 0.84
N SER A 287 54.27 12.16 0.13
CA SER A 287 54.42 12.33 -1.34
C SER A 287 53.39 11.62 -2.19
N VAL A 288 52.59 10.70 -1.59
CA VAL A 288 51.54 9.96 -2.34
C VAL A 288 50.24 10.77 -2.29
N PRO A 289 49.69 11.21 -3.47
CA PRO A 289 48.44 11.91 -3.54
C PRO A 289 47.27 11.05 -3.04
N LEU A 290 46.16 11.68 -2.61
CA LEU A 290 44.99 10.99 -2.04
C LEU A 290 44.31 10.04 -3.01
N ASP A 291 44.27 10.39 -4.26
CA ASP A 291 43.69 9.60 -5.38
C ASP A 291 44.52 8.34 -5.73
N GLN A 292 45.81 8.32 -5.41
CA GLN A 292 46.70 7.19 -5.64
C GLN A 292 46.95 6.33 -4.39
N THR A 293 46.32 6.66 -3.28
CA THR A 293 46.51 5.96 -2.00
C THR A 293 46.14 4.49 -2.07
N GLU A 294 45.03 4.13 -2.75
CA GLU A 294 44.58 2.74 -2.90
C GLU A 294 45.60 1.90 -3.70
N GLU A 295 46.08 2.44 -4.81
CA GLU A 295 47.09 1.79 -5.64
C GLU A 295 48.42 1.58 -4.93
N TYR A 296 48.82 2.56 -4.12
CA TYR A 296 50.02 2.45 -3.26
C TYR A 296 49.87 1.31 -2.23
N ILE A 297 48.71 1.20 -1.56
CA ILE A 297 48.42 0.16 -0.58
C ILE A 297 48.48 -1.22 -1.25
N VAL A 298 47.84 -1.36 -2.40
CA VAL A 298 47.84 -2.63 -3.17
C VAL A 298 49.27 -3.05 -3.56
N LYS A 299 50.11 -2.11 -4.03
CA LYS A 299 51.53 -2.36 -4.35
C LYS A 299 52.33 -2.79 -3.13
N ALA A 300 52.14 -2.10 -1.98
CA ALA A 300 52.81 -2.44 -0.74
C ALA A 300 52.43 -3.83 -0.23
N LEU A 301 51.17 -4.21 -0.28
CA LEU A 301 50.70 -5.54 0.09
C LEU A 301 51.23 -6.64 -0.83
N LYS A 302 51.29 -6.42 -2.15
CA LYS A 302 51.91 -7.34 -3.11
C LYS A 302 53.40 -7.52 -2.81
N TYR A 303 54.11 -6.47 -2.53
CA TYR A 303 55.53 -6.53 -2.15
C TYR A 303 55.71 -7.34 -0.88
N TYR A 304 54.93 -7.08 0.15
CA TYR A 304 55.00 -7.79 1.43
C TYR A 304 54.65 -9.29 1.28
N ALA A 305 53.65 -9.61 0.53
CA ALA A 305 53.28 -11.03 0.23
C ALA A 305 54.44 -11.78 -0.46
N ASN A 306 55.07 -11.16 -1.45
CA ASN A 306 56.24 -11.73 -2.12
C ASN A 306 57.48 -11.88 -1.19
N PHE A 307 57.66 -10.91 -0.31
CA PHE A 307 58.73 -10.95 0.70
C PHE A 307 58.50 -12.12 1.68
N MET A 308 57.30 -12.28 2.19
CA MET A 308 56.95 -13.39 3.10
C MET A 308 57.15 -14.75 2.43
N ARG A 309 56.68 -14.91 1.17
CA ARG A 309 56.87 -16.17 0.41
C ARG A 309 58.36 -16.54 0.27
N LYS A 310 59.21 -15.56 -0.10
CA LYS A 310 60.68 -15.80 -0.20
C LYS A 310 61.33 -16.14 1.13
N ARG A 311 60.80 -15.58 2.22
CA ARG A 311 61.29 -15.87 3.59
C ARG A 311 60.91 -17.31 3.97
N THR A 312 59.66 -17.72 3.77
CA THR A 312 59.22 -19.09 4.05
C THR A 312 60.00 -20.12 3.23
N GLU A 313 60.32 -19.85 1.95
CA GLU A 313 61.19 -20.69 1.11
C GLU A 313 62.62 -20.79 1.58
N ARG A 314 63.16 -19.76 2.27
CA ARG A 314 64.48 -19.78 2.88
C ARG A 314 64.51 -20.56 4.20
N ASP A 315 63.45 -20.43 4.99
CA ASP A 315 63.36 -21.11 6.31
C ASP A 315 62.99 -22.60 6.18
N SER A 316 62.61 -23.03 4.97
CA SER A 316 62.29 -24.44 4.64
C SER A 316 63.45 -25.17 3.94
N ARG A 317 64.61 -24.49 3.73
CA ARG A 317 65.89 -25.06 3.27
C ARG A 317 66.89 -25.16 4.41
#